data_9fc7aa3ab1bb4fd51236e684bf9d9f4a
#
_entry.id   9fc7aa3ab1bb4fd51236e684bf9d9f4a
#
_cell.length_a   1.000
_cell.length_b   1.000
_cell.length_c   1.000
_cell.angle_alpha   90.00
_cell.angle_beta   90.00
_cell.angle_gamma   90.00
#
_symmetry.space_group_name_H-M   'P 1'
#
loop_
_entity.id
_entity.type
_entity.pdbx_description
1 polymer ?
#
loop_
_entity_poly.entity_id
_entity_poly.type
_entity_poly.pdbx_seq_one_letter_code
_entity_poly.pdbx_strand_id
1 'polypeptide(L)'
;VLIVGGMCGIITSWNSFLIGGSRAMYSMAESYMIPRPFSKLHKKHKTPVNALLLIGGLSVAAPFLGRKMLVWIVDAGNFGCCLAYCMVAASFIILRTKAPEMARPYKVKHYKIVGAIAVLMSGFMVVMYMIPGSGSTLVVQEWAMVGGWSILGVVFCIGCKLKYKEKFASHIDVEVEELNTEPDAVTTTLEKALETVRSEKVEKEEKPAIDFSYFLPVNIVFGS
;
A
#
# COMPACT_ATOMS: atom_id res chain seq x y z
N VAL A 1 -24.98 13.04 12.45
CA VAL A 1 -23.50 13.12 12.72
C VAL A 1 -22.81 11.80 12.40
N LEU A 2 -23.27 10.63 12.91
CA LEU A 2 -22.65 9.30 12.68
C LEU A 2 -22.57 8.93 11.19
N ILE A 3 -23.64 9.15 10.42
CA ILE A 3 -23.67 8.82 8.98
C ILE A 3 -22.66 9.66 8.21
N VAL A 4 -22.58 10.95 8.49
CA VAL A 4 -21.62 11.86 7.83
C VAL A 4 -20.17 11.46 8.17
N GLY A 5 -19.89 11.17 9.45
CA GLY A 5 -18.58 10.67 9.87
C GLY A 5 -18.20 9.36 9.19
N GLY A 6 -19.14 8.42 9.07
CA GLY A 6 -18.92 7.17 8.36
C GLY A 6 -18.63 7.37 6.87
N MET A 7 -19.38 8.26 6.20
CA MET A 7 -19.13 8.59 4.79
C MET A 7 -17.76 9.23 4.57
N CYS A 8 -17.33 10.16 5.43
CA CYS A 8 -15.99 10.74 5.36
C CYS A 8 -14.91 9.68 5.53
N GLY A 9 -15.09 8.74 6.45
CA GLY A 9 -14.17 7.62 6.66
C GLY A 9 -14.05 6.72 5.43
N ILE A 10 -15.17 6.39 4.78
CA ILE A 10 -15.21 5.58 3.56
C ILE A 10 -14.47 6.29 2.42
N ILE A 11 -14.75 7.58 2.19
CA ILE A 11 -14.11 8.37 1.13
C ILE A 11 -12.59 8.44 1.35
N THR A 12 -12.16 8.68 2.58
CA THR A 12 -10.72 8.73 2.93
C THR A 12 -10.04 7.39 2.71
N SER A 13 -10.65 6.30 3.15
CA SER A 13 -10.13 4.94 2.97
C SER A 13 -10.04 4.57 1.49
N TRP A 14 -11.09 4.87 0.71
CA TRP A 14 -11.11 4.60 -0.72
C TRP A 14 -9.99 5.34 -1.46
N ASN A 15 -9.81 6.63 -1.16
CA ASN A 15 -8.71 7.40 -1.73
C ASN A 15 -7.32 6.81 -1.40
N SER A 16 -7.14 6.35 -0.16
CA SER A 16 -5.90 5.70 0.28
C SER A 16 -5.63 4.40 -0.47
N PHE A 17 -6.64 3.56 -0.67
CA PHE A 17 -6.52 2.33 -1.46
C PHE A 17 -6.22 2.61 -2.93
N LEU A 18 -6.82 3.63 -3.52
CA LEU A 18 -6.55 4.03 -4.91
C LEU A 18 -5.10 4.45 -5.09
N ILE A 19 -4.59 5.29 -4.17
CA ILE A 19 -3.20 5.75 -4.19
C ILE A 19 -2.24 4.59 -3.94
N GLY A 20 -2.48 3.79 -2.91
CA GLY A 20 -1.63 2.65 -2.56
C GLY A 20 -1.59 1.59 -3.67
N GLY A 21 -2.74 1.21 -4.21
CA GLY A 21 -2.85 0.24 -5.29
C GLY A 21 -2.16 0.71 -6.58
N SER A 22 -2.34 1.97 -6.96
CA SER A 22 -1.70 2.51 -8.16
C SER A 22 -0.17 2.57 -8.04
N ARG A 23 0.36 2.87 -6.85
CA ARG A 23 1.81 2.86 -6.58
C ARG A 23 2.38 1.43 -6.57
N ALA A 24 1.66 0.48 -5.98
CA ALA A 24 2.05 -0.93 -6.00
C ALA A 24 2.11 -1.46 -7.45
N MET A 25 1.11 -1.17 -8.28
CA MET A 25 1.14 -1.52 -9.71
C MET A 25 2.30 -0.84 -10.44
N TYR A 26 2.59 0.43 -10.14
CA TYR A 26 3.72 1.14 -10.71
C TYR A 26 5.04 0.43 -10.39
N SER A 27 5.30 0.13 -9.12
CA SER A 27 6.52 -0.56 -8.65
C SER A 27 6.67 -1.94 -9.31
N MET A 28 5.59 -2.72 -9.41
CA MET A 28 5.61 -4.01 -10.10
C MET A 28 5.88 -3.86 -11.61
N ALA A 29 5.38 -2.81 -12.25
CA ALA A 29 5.64 -2.54 -13.66
C ALA A 29 7.07 -2.06 -13.91
N GLU A 30 7.66 -1.31 -12.99
CA GLU A 30 9.05 -0.87 -13.02
C GLU A 30 10.01 -2.05 -12.89
N SER A 31 9.68 -3.00 -12.02
CA SER A 31 10.39 -4.28 -11.86
C SER A 31 10.11 -5.30 -12.97
N TYR A 32 9.42 -4.92 -14.03
CA TYR A 32 9.05 -5.79 -15.17
C TYR A 32 8.20 -7.02 -14.80
N MET A 33 7.51 -7.00 -13.66
CA MET A 33 6.60 -8.09 -13.25
C MET A 33 5.24 -8.01 -13.93
N ILE A 34 4.82 -6.79 -14.32
CA ILE A 34 3.61 -6.52 -15.10
C ILE A 34 3.94 -5.64 -16.32
N PRO A 35 3.03 -5.53 -17.32
CA PRO A 35 3.32 -4.78 -18.54
C PRO A 35 3.72 -3.33 -18.31
N ARG A 36 4.76 -2.87 -19.01
CA ARG A 36 5.36 -1.52 -18.91
C ARG A 36 4.42 -0.32 -19.09
N PRO A 37 3.29 -0.36 -19.80
CA PRO A 37 2.38 0.79 -19.83
C PRO A 37 1.97 1.30 -18.45
N PHE A 38 1.97 0.46 -17.41
CA PHE A 38 1.65 0.84 -16.03
C PHE A 38 2.79 1.55 -15.30
N SER A 39 4.02 1.51 -15.82
CA SER A 39 5.17 2.27 -15.28
C SER A 39 5.26 3.71 -15.82
N LYS A 40 4.35 4.13 -16.72
CA LYS A 40 4.36 5.49 -17.26
C LYS A 40 3.77 6.48 -16.26
N LEU A 41 4.60 7.43 -15.81
CA LEU A 41 4.18 8.54 -14.96
C LEU A 41 3.68 9.72 -15.78
N HIS A 42 2.71 10.44 -15.26
CA HIS A 42 2.27 11.71 -15.83
C HIS A 42 3.39 12.76 -15.74
N LYS A 43 3.67 13.48 -16.82
CA LYS A 43 4.80 14.42 -16.91
C LYS A 43 4.78 15.52 -15.84
N LYS A 44 3.60 16.07 -15.52
CA LYS A 44 3.43 17.16 -14.56
C LYS A 44 3.24 16.67 -13.11
N HIS A 45 2.41 15.67 -12.91
CA HIS A 45 2.00 15.23 -11.55
C HIS A 45 2.76 14.01 -11.04
N LYS A 46 3.59 13.38 -11.87
CA LYS A 46 4.37 12.17 -11.55
C LYS A 46 3.53 11.04 -10.91
N THR A 47 2.27 10.91 -11.36
CA THR A 47 1.33 9.88 -10.92
C THR A 47 1.18 8.81 -12.00
N PRO A 48 1.00 7.53 -11.66
CA PRO A 48 0.80 6.43 -12.61
C PRO A 48 -0.64 6.42 -13.13
N VAL A 49 -0.94 7.26 -14.12
CA VAL A 49 -2.30 7.48 -14.63
C VAL A 49 -2.95 6.20 -15.16
N ASN A 50 -2.18 5.36 -15.86
CA ASN A 50 -2.73 4.12 -16.43
C ASN A 50 -3.17 3.13 -15.33
N ALA A 51 -2.40 3.02 -14.24
CA ALA A 51 -2.78 2.21 -13.10
C ALA A 51 -4.01 2.78 -12.38
N LEU A 52 -4.05 4.10 -12.21
CA LEU A 52 -5.18 4.83 -11.62
C LEU A 52 -6.47 4.65 -12.42
N LEU A 53 -6.39 4.76 -13.75
CA LEU A 53 -7.54 4.56 -14.64
C LEU A 53 -8.05 3.12 -14.62
N LEU A 54 -7.15 2.13 -14.57
CA LEU A 54 -7.55 0.73 -14.47
C LEU A 54 -8.26 0.45 -13.14
N ILE A 55 -7.66 0.83 -12.01
CA ILE A 55 -8.25 0.60 -10.67
C ILE A 55 -9.54 1.39 -10.52
N GLY A 56 -9.54 2.67 -10.89
CA GLY A 56 -10.72 3.53 -10.82
C GLY A 56 -11.85 3.05 -11.70
N GLY A 57 -11.55 2.64 -12.94
CA GLY A 57 -12.53 2.09 -13.87
C GLY A 57 -13.17 0.80 -13.37
N LEU A 58 -12.36 -0.14 -12.83
CA LEU A 58 -12.88 -1.35 -12.19
C LEU A 58 -13.72 -1.04 -10.95
N SER A 59 -13.30 -0.07 -10.15
CA SER A 59 -14.06 0.35 -8.95
C SER A 59 -15.41 0.97 -9.29
N VAL A 60 -15.49 1.74 -10.39
CA VAL A 60 -16.76 2.29 -10.88
C VAL A 60 -17.65 1.21 -11.50
N ALA A 61 -17.06 0.22 -12.18
CA ALA A 61 -17.82 -0.87 -12.79
C ALA A 61 -18.37 -1.87 -11.75
N ALA A 62 -17.68 -2.08 -10.62
CA ALA A 62 -18.05 -3.08 -9.63
C ALA A 62 -19.49 -2.96 -9.07
N PRO A 63 -20.05 -1.77 -8.75
CA PRO A 63 -21.42 -1.64 -8.27
C PRO A 63 -22.48 -2.10 -9.26
N PHE A 64 -22.23 -2.02 -10.57
CA PHE A 64 -23.18 -2.47 -11.60
C PHE A 64 -23.30 -4.00 -11.66
N LEU A 65 -22.37 -4.74 -11.07
CA LEU A 65 -22.42 -6.20 -10.98
C LEU A 65 -23.37 -6.72 -9.89
N GLY A 66 -23.92 -5.81 -9.09
CA GLY A 66 -24.87 -6.12 -8.04
C GLY A 66 -24.22 -6.41 -6.67
N ARG A 67 -25.06 -6.33 -5.62
CA ARG A 67 -24.61 -6.40 -4.22
C ARG A 67 -23.89 -7.70 -3.86
N LYS A 68 -24.35 -8.85 -4.37
CA LYS A 68 -23.74 -10.15 -4.09
C LYS A 68 -22.30 -10.21 -4.61
N MET A 69 -22.08 -9.72 -5.82
CA MET A 69 -20.77 -9.67 -6.45
C MET A 69 -19.79 -8.78 -5.69
N LEU A 70 -20.27 -7.63 -5.17
CA LEU A 70 -19.46 -6.75 -4.34
C LEU A 70 -18.95 -7.44 -3.07
N VAL A 71 -19.82 -8.22 -2.39
CA VAL A 71 -19.43 -8.97 -1.20
C VAL A 71 -18.31 -9.97 -1.56
N TRP A 72 -18.50 -10.75 -2.61
CA TRP A 72 -17.49 -11.73 -3.05
C TRP A 72 -16.15 -11.10 -3.43
N ILE A 73 -16.16 -9.92 -4.08
CA ILE A 73 -14.93 -9.17 -4.39
C ILE A 73 -14.23 -8.70 -3.12
N VAL A 74 -14.98 -8.20 -2.15
CA VAL A 74 -14.43 -7.72 -0.86
C VAL A 74 -13.82 -8.87 -0.07
N ASP A 75 -14.51 -10.00 0.05
CA ASP A 75 -14.05 -11.14 0.84
C ASP A 75 -12.84 -11.81 0.19
N ALA A 76 -12.84 -11.98 -1.14
CA ALA A 76 -11.66 -12.44 -1.89
C ALA A 76 -10.47 -11.48 -1.75
N GLY A 77 -10.72 -10.16 -1.75
CA GLY A 77 -9.70 -9.14 -1.53
C GLY A 77 -9.12 -9.18 -0.13
N ASN A 78 -9.95 -9.33 0.90
CA ASN A 78 -9.53 -9.45 2.29
C ASN A 78 -8.65 -10.68 2.53
N PHE A 79 -9.02 -11.83 1.96
CA PHE A 79 -8.17 -13.02 1.99
C PHE A 79 -6.79 -12.76 1.38
N GLY A 80 -6.74 -12.10 0.21
CA GLY A 80 -5.48 -11.71 -0.45
C GLY A 80 -4.63 -10.77 0.42
N CYS A 81 -5.24 -9.81 1.11
CA CYS A 81 -4.55 -8.92 2.05
C CYS A 81 -3.97 -9.70 3.24
N CYS A 82 -4.73 -10.61 3.84
CA CYS A 82 -4.24 -11.44 4.96
C CYS A 82 -3.04 -12.29 4.52
N LEU A 83 -3.10 -12.87 3.32
CA LEU A 83 -1.98 -13.63 2.74
C LEU A 83 -0.75 -12.75 2.52
N ALA A 84 -0.93 -11.54 1.98
CA ALA A 84 0.14 -10.59 1.78
C ALA A 84 0.80 -10.19 3.11
N TYR A 85 0.03 -9.92 4.16
CA TYR A 85 0.58 -9.63 5.49
C TYR A 85 1.39 -10.80 6.06
N CYS A 86 0.93 -12.02 5.87
CA CYS A 86 1.67 -13.22 6.28
C CYS A 86 3.01 -13.30 5.54
N MET A 87 3.02 -13.07 4.22
CA MET A 87 4.24 -13.09 3.41
C MET A 87 5.22 -11.98 3.81
N VAL A 88 4.73 -10.76 4.06
CA VAL A 88 5.55 -9.63 4.51
C VAL A 88 6.15 -9.91 5.89
N ALA A 89 5.37 -10.45 6.83
CA ALA A 89 5.85 -10.81 8.15
C ALA A 89 6.92 -11.91 8.10
N ALA A 90 6.72 -12.92 7.24
CA ALA A 90 7.71 -13.97 7.00
C ALA A 90 9.00 -13.40 6.37
N SER A 91 8.87 -12.55 5.35
CA SER A 91 9.99 -11.88 4.69
C SER A 91 10.79 -11.01 5.67
N PHE A 92 10.13 -10.33 6.60
CA PHE A 92 10.78 -9.56 7.66
C PHE A 92 11.71 -10.41 8.51
N ILE A 93 11.28 -11.62 8.91
CA ILE A 93 12.12 -12.55 9.69
C ILE A 93 13.27 -13.06 8.84
N ILE A 94 12.98 -13.50 7.61
CA ILE A 94 13.98 -14.08 6.70
C ILE A 94 15.06 -13.06 6.37
N LEU A 95 14.68 -11.84 6.05
CA LEU A 95 15.63 -10.77 5.71
C LEU A 95 16.52 -10.39 6.89
N ARG A 96 16.00 -10.44 8.12
CA ARG A 96 16.77 -10.18 9.33
C ARG A 96 17.75 -11.30 9.68
N THR A 97 17.44 -12.54 9.28
CA THR A 97 18.31 -13.68 9.53
C THR A 97 19.36 -13.88 8.42
N LYS A 98 18.99 -13.65 7.15
CA LYS A 98 19.88 -13.87 6.00
C LYS A 98 20.79 -12.69 5.69
N ALA A 99 20.36 -11.46 5.94
CA ALA A 99 21.12 -10.25 5.67
C ALA A 99 21.22 -9.35 6.93
N PRO A 100 21.95 -9.76 7.98
CA PRO A 100 22.08 -8.97 9.22
C PRO A 100 22.86 -7.67 9.02
N GLU A 101 23.78 -7.63 8.05
CA GLU A 101 24.68 -6.51 7.74
C GLU A 101 23.99 -5.36 6.98
N MET A 102 22.80 -5.59 6.42
CA MET A 102 22.08 -4.55 5.67
C MET A 102 21.86 -3.31 6.52
N ALA A 103 22.22 -2.14 5.99
CA ALA A 103 21.99 -0.84 6.62
C ALA A 103 20.50 -0.60 6.87
N ARG A 104 20.13 -0.31 8.11
CA ARG A 104 18.74 -0.06 8.51
C ARG A 104 18.67 1.11 9.47
N PRO A 105 17.92 2.17 9.14
CA PRO A 105 17.75 3.33 10.01
C PRO A 105 17.16 2.97 11.39
N TYR A 106 16.27 1.96 11.41
CA TYR A 106 15.62 1.49 12.63
C TYR A 106 15.78 -0.01 12.82
N LYS A 107 16.25 -0.43 14.00
CA LYS A 107 16.43 -1.84 14.37
C LYS A 107 15.50 -2.22 15.49
N VAL A 108 14.50 -3.06 15.21
CA VAL A 108 13.59 -3.62 16.23
C VAL A 108 14.39 -4.54 17.16
N LYS A 109 14.38 -4.26 18.46
CA LYS A 109 15.19 -4.98 19.48
C LYS A 109 14.84 -6.48 19.57
N HIS A 110 13.55 -6.84 19.53
CA HIS A 110 13.07 -8.22 19.64
C HIS A 110 12.39 -8.67 18.34
N TYR A 111 13.08 -8.53 17.21
CA TYR A 111 12.50 -8.79 15.87
C TYR A 111 11.96 -10.22 15.68
N LYS A 112 12.59 -11.22 16.33
CA LYS A 112 12.14 -12.63 16.27
C LYS A 112 10.76 -12.82 16.90
N ILE A 113 10.54 -12.22 18.09
CA ILE A 113 9.25 -12.31 18.80
C ILE A 113 8.19 -11.53 18.04
N VAL A 114 8.46 -10.29 17.68
CA VAL A 114 7.53 -9.43 16.94
C VAL A 114 7.16 -10.05 15.59
N GLY A 115 8.16 -10.55 14.85
CA GLY A 115 7.93 -11.24 13.59
C GLY A 115 7.15 -12.53 13.73
N ALA A 116 7.46 -13.35 14.74
CA ALA A 116 6.74 -14.60 15.01
C ALA A 116 5.26 -14.32 15.34
N ILE A 117 4.97 -13.35 16.21
CA ILE A 117 3.59 -12.96 16.53
C ILE A 117 2.87 -12.46 15.27
N ALA A 118 3.52 -11.63 14.43
CA ALA A 118 2.92 -11.15 13.21
C ALA A 118 2.59 -12.28 12.23
N VAL A 119 3.51 -13.25 12.04
CA VAL A 119 3.25 -14.44 11.20
C VAL A 119 2.14 -15.31 11.77
N LEU A 120 2.13 -15.54 13.09
CA LEU A 120 1.10 -16.35 13.73
C LEU A 120 -0.29 -15.70 13.62
N MET A 121 -0.39 -14.38 13.86
CA MET A 121 -1.66 -13.67 13.79
C MET A 121 -2.20 -13.62 12.35
N SER A 122 -1.35 -13.26 11.39
CA SER A 122 -1.75 -13.22 9.97
C SER A 122 -2.02 -14.62 9.42
N GLY A 123 -1.22 -15.61 9.77
CA GLY A 123 -1.44 -17.01 9.42
C GLY A 123 -2.73 -17.58 10.02
N PHE A 124 -3.03 -17.25 11.27
CA PHE A 124 -4.31 -17.61 11.90
C PHE A 124 -5.50 -17.04 11.12
N MET A 125 -5.44 -15.78 10.69
CA MET A 125 -6.48 -15.18 9.85
C MET A 125 -6.64 -15.91 8.52
N VAL A 126 -5.55 -16.25 7.84
CA VAL A 126 -5.59 -17.02 6.58
C VAL A 126 -6.25 -18.39 6.81
N VAL A 127 -5.91 -19.07 7.89
CA VAL A 127 -6.49 -20.38 8.24
C VAL A 127 -7.99 -20.28 8.52
N MET A 128 -8.45 -19.19 9.19
CA MET A 128 -9.87 -18.96 9.45
C MET A 128 -10.71 -18.84 8.17
N TYR A 129 -10.15 -18.27 7.10
CA TYR A 129 -10.82 -18.24 5.79
C TYR A 129 -10.94 -19.62 5.13
N MET A 130 -10.08 -20.59 5.50
CA MET A 130 -10.07 -21.94 4.94
C MET A 130 -10.94 -22.95 5.70
N ILE A 131 -11.25 -22.71 6.99
CA ILE A 131 -12.00 -23.64 7.82
C ILE A 131 -13.50 -23.54 7.52
N PRO A 132 -14.14 -24.61 7.02
CA PRO A 132 -15.57 -24.64 6.80
C PRO A 132 -16.34 -24.47 8.11
N GLY A 133 -17.33 -23.58 8.12
CA GLY A 133 -18.15 -23.32 9.32
C GLY A 133 -17.63 -22.20 10.23
N SER A 134 -16.46 -21.61 9.98
CA SER A 134 -16.10 -20.31 10.56
C SER A 134 -16.94 -19.23 9.86
N GLY A 135 -17.43 -18.23 10.59
CA GLY A 135 -18.22 -17.14 10.00
C GLY A 135 -17.49 -16.34 8.90
N SER A 136 -16.20 -16.62 8.67
CA SER A 136 -15.34 -15.99 7.68
C SER A 136 -14.96 -16.90 6.51
N THR A 137 -15.54 -18.10 6.41
CA THR A 137 -15.19 -19.06 5.35
C THR A 137 -15.60 -18.54 3.98
N LEU A 138 -14.68 -18.60 3.04
CA LEU A 138 -14.92 -18.24 1.63
C LEU A 138 -15.90 -19.22 0.98
N VAL A 139 -16.93 -18.70 0.30
CA VAL A 139 -17.84 -19.49 -0.55
C VAL A 139 -17.15 -19.86 -1.86
N VAL A 140 -17.71 -20.87 -2.56
CA VAL A 140 -17.15 -21.38 -3.82
C VAL A 140 -16.93 -20.27 -4.86
N GLN A 141 -17.81 -19.29 -4.93
CA GLN A 141 -17.72 -18.16 -5.84
C GLN A 141 -16.52 -17.24 -5.51
N GLU A 142 -16.23 -17.04 -4.24
CA GLU A 142 -15.08 -16.26 -3.76
C GLU A 142 -13.77 -16.98 -4.05
N TRP A 143 -13.74 -18.31 -3.86
CA TRP A 143 -12.61 -19.14 -4.28
C TRP A 143 -12.36 -19.09 -5.78
N ALA A 144 -13.42 -19.04 -6.59
CA ALA A 144 -13.29 -18.88 -8.04
C ALA A 144 -12.67 -17.51 -8.39
N MET A 145 -13.03 -16.44 -7.64
CA MET A 145 -12.41 -15.13 -7.82
C MET A 145 -10.94 -15.10 -7.41
N VAL A 146 -10.59 -15.66 -6.25
CA VAL A 146 -9.19 -15.78 -5.80
C VAL A 146 -8.38 -16.57 -6.81
N GLY A 147 -8.92 -17.69 -7.30
CA GLY A 147 -8.31 -18.51 -8.35
C GLY A 147 -8.11 -17.75 -9.66
N GLY A 148 -9.13 -17.04 -10.11
CA GLY A 148 -9.06 -16.21 -11.33
C GLY A 148 -7.99 -15.12 -11.25
N TRP A 149 -7.92 -14.39 -10.14
CA TRP A 149 -6.88 -13.39 -9.90
C TRP A 149 -5.48 -14.02 -9.82
N SER A 150 -5.36 -15.18 -9.16
CA SER A 150 -4.08 -15.89 -9.05
C SER A 150 -3.59 -16.37 -10.43
N ILE A 151 -4.47 -16.92 -11.24
CA ILE A 151 -4.15 -17.33 -12.62
C ILE A 151 -3.74 -16.13 -13.46
N LEU A 152 -4.46 -15.01 -13.37
CA LEU A 152 -4.13 -13.77 -14.06
C LEU A 152 -2.73 -13.26 -13.66
N GLY A 153 -2.42 -13.27 -12.36
CA GLY A 153 -1.11 -12.88 -11.83
C GLY A 153 0.02 -13.78 -12.35
N VAL A 154 -0.21 -15.10 -12.36
CA VAL A 154 0.76 -16.08 -12.89
C VAL A 154 0.97 -15.88 -14.39
N VAL A 155 -0.10 -15.69 -15.16
CA VAL A 155 -0.02 -15.43 -16.61
C VAL A 155 0.78 -14.17 -16.90
N PHE A 156 0.54 -13.07 -16.16
CA PHE A 156 1.34 -11.85 -16.30
C PHE A 156 2.81 -12.08 -15.94
N CYS A 157 3.06 -12.76 -14.83
CA CYS A 157 4.42 -13.07 -14.37
C CYS A 157 5.19 -13.90 -15.41
N ILE A 158 4.59 -14.97 -15.92
CA ILE A 158 5.21 -15.82 -16.95
C ILE A 158 5.37 -15.04 -18.26
N GLY A 159 4.36 -14.31 -18.70
CA GLY A 159 4.41 -13.51 -19.92
C GLY A 159 5.50 -12.44 -19.86
N CYS A 160 5.64 -11.74 -18.74
CA CYS A 160 6.69 -10.75 -18.53
C CYS A 160 8.07 -11.39 -18.42
N LYS A 161 8.19 -12.53 -17.72
CA LYS A 161 9.44 -13.29 -17.62
C LYS A 161 9.93 -13.76 -18.99
N LEU A 162 9.03 -14.26 -19.83
CA LEU A 162 9.38 -14.69 -21.20
C LEU A 162 9.77 -13.49 -22.09
N LYS A 163 9.09 -12.36 -21.93
CA LYS A 163 9.32 -11.15 -22.75
C LYS A 163 10.55 -10.37 -22.34
N TYR A 164 10.82 -10.24 -21.05
CA TYR A 164 11.88 -9.35 -20.52
C TYR A 164 13.10 -10.10 -19.98
N LYS A 165 13.05 -11.43 -19.89
CA LYS A 165 14.17 -12.33 -19.50
C LYS A 165 15.09 -11.76 -18.39
N GLU A 166 16.25 -11.22 -18.79
CA GLU A 166 17.26 -10.69 -17.85
C GLU A 166 16.83 -9.45 -17.06
N LYS A 167 15.87 -8.68 -17.58
CA LYS A 167 15.37 -7.47 -16.90
C LYS A 167 14.25 -7.76 -15.90
N PHE A 168 13.76 -9.00 -15.86
CA PHE A 168 12.71 -9.39 -14.93
C PHE A 168 13.25 -9.35 -13.49
N ALA A 169 12.62 -8.56 -12.64
CA ALA A 169 13.02 -8.30 -11.25
C ALA A 169 14.41 -7.66 -11.04
N SER A 170 15.13 -7.27 -12.09
CA SER A 170 16.50 -6.70 -11.97
C SER A 170 16.56 -5.40 -11.17
N HIS A 171 15.49 -4.63 -11.12
CA HIS A 171 15.43 -3.37 -10.36
C HIS A 171 15.53 -3.60 -8.84
N ILE A 172 15.07 -4.75 -8.38
CA ILE A 172 15.13 -5.12 -6.96
C ILE A 172 16.58 -5.42 -6.55
N ASP A 173 17.31 -6.12 -7.42
CA ASP A 173 18.71 -6.48 -7.16
C ASP A 173 19.63 -5.25 -7.12
N VAL A 174 19.41 -4.28 -8.02
CA VAL A 174 20.15 -3.01 -8.07
C VAL A 174 19.86 -2.15 -6.82
N GLU A 175 18.62 -2.03 -6.41
CA GLU A 175 18.26 -1.26 -5.22
C GLU A 175 18.84 -1.86 -3.93
N VAL A 176 18.88 -3.19 -3.85
CA VAL A 176 19.52 -3.89 -2.71
C VAL A 176 21.03 -3.72 -2.73
N GLU A 177 21.66 -3.72 -3.90
CA GLU A 177 23.11 -3.53 -4.07
C GLU A 177 23.51 -2.08 -3.75
N GLU A 178 22.75 -1.08 -4.19
CA GLU A 178 22.95 0.33 -3.82
C GLU A 178 22.84 0.56 -2.30
N LEU A 179 21.83 -0.04 -1.65
CA LEU A 179 21.64 0.04 -0.20
C LEU A 179 22.79 -0.60 0.59
N ASN A 180 23.45 -1.62 0.03
CA ASN A 180 24.57 -2.28 0.66
C ASN A 180 25.92 -1.58 0.39
N THR A 181 26.04 -0.89 -0.74
CA THR A 181 27.31 -0.27 -1.17
C THR A 181 27.51 1.12 -0.56
N GLU A 182 26.44 1.86 -0.27
CA GLU A 182 26.53 3.20 0.35
C GLU A 182 25.60 3.35 1.58
N PRO A 183 25.92 2.69 2.70
CA PRO A 183 25.14 2.88 3.93
C PRO A 183 25.18 4.34 4.44
N ASP A 184 26.25 5.08 4.15
CA ASP A 184 26.40 6.48 4.54
C ASP A 184 25.62 7.44 3.64
N ALA A 185 25.40 7.12 2.36
CA ALA A 185 24.62 7.95 1.46
C ALA A 185 23.12 7.97 1.84
N VAL A 186 22.58 6.85 2.31
CA VAL A 186 21.19 6.77 2.79
C VAL A 186 21.02 7.56 4.10
N THR A 187 21.99 7.47 5.02
CA THR A 187 22.00 8.28 6.26
C THR A 187 22.13 9.77 5.95
N THR A 188 23.04 10.13 5.05
CA THR A 188 23.24 11.54 4.62
C THR A 188 21.99 12.09 3.89
N THR A 189 21.32 11.27 3.08
CA THR A 189 20.08 11.68 2.39
C THR A 189 18.92 11.82 3.36
N LEU A 190 18.82 10.93 4.37
CA LEU A 190 17.84 11.03 5.45
C LEU A 190 18.10 12.24 6.36
N GLU A 191 19.35 12.53 6.70
CA GLU A 191 19.72 13.72 7.46
C GLU A 191 19.40 15.00 6.71
N LYS A 192 19.73 15.10 5.42
CA LYS A 192 19.32 16.21 4.56
C LYS A 192 17.80 16.36 4.46
N ALA A 193 17.07 15.25 4.31
CA ALA A 193 15.61 15.30 4.30
C ALA A 193 15.03 15.72 5.65
N LEU A 194 15.60 15.27 6.76
CA LEU A 194 15.24 15.70 8.11
C LEU A 194 15.55 17.17 8.37
N GLU A 195 16.70 17.66 7.90
CA GLU A 195 17.05 19.08 7.97
C GLU A 195 16.09 19.94 7.17
N THR A 196 15.72 19.48 5.95
CA THR A 196 14.75 20.18 5.10
C THR A 196 13.37 20.26 5.76
N VAL A 197 12.89 19.14 6.32
CA VAL A 197 11.62 19.11 7.07
C VAL A 197 11.69 19.95 8.35
N ARG A 198 12.84 19.98 9.01
CA ARG A 198 13.06 20.80 10.21
C ARG A 198 13.09 22.28 9.88
N SER A 199 13.74 22.67 8.79
CA SER A 199 13.77 24.06 8.31
C SER A 199 12.38 24.55 7.84
N GLU A 200 11.61 23.70 7.12
CA GLU A 200 10.22 24.00 6.76
C GLU A 200 9.31 24.13 7.99
N LYS A 201 9.58 23.35 9.05
CA LYS A 201 8.81 23.43 10.29
C LYS A 201 9.11 24.70 11.05
N VAL A 202 10.38 25.11 11.10
CA VAL A 202 10.81 26.38 11.70
C VAL A 202 10.25 27.57 10.91
N GLU A 203 10.29 27.53 9.56
CA GLU A 203 9.70 28.58 8.72
C GLU A 203 8.16 28.66 8.86
N LYS A 204 7.48 27.54 9.15
CA LYS A 204 6.03 27.56 9.45
C LYS A 204 5.72 28.07 10.85
N GLU A 205 6.59 27.88 11.83
CA GLU A 205 6.45 28.46 13.17
C GLU A 205 6.79 29.95 13.21
N GLU A 206 7.64 30.46 12.32
CA GLU A 206 7.96 31.90 12.19
C GLU A 206 6.90 32.69 11.40
N LYS A 207 6.02 32.02 10.63
CA LYS A 207 4.88 32.75 10.03
C LYS A 207 3.89 33.11 11.13
N PRO A 208 3.56 34.42 11.28
CA PRO A 208 2.63 34.87 12.30
C PRO A 208 1.32 34.07 12.15
N ALA A 209 0.80 33.63 13.28
CA ALA A 209 -0.47 32.92 13.34
C ALA A 209 -1.49 33.69 12.52
N ILE A 210 -2.20 32.99 11.64
CA ILE A 210 -3.27 33.57 10.82
C ILE A 210 -4.21 34.30 11.81
N ASP A 211 -4.28 35.61 11.69
CA ASP A 211 -5.15 36.43 12.51
C ASP A 211 -6.61 36.12 12.13
N PHE A 212 -7.26 35.31 12.94
CA PHE A 212 -8.66 34.92 12.77
C PHE A 212 -9.64 36.09 13.06
N SER A 213 -9.16 37.26 13.44
CA SER A 213 -10.01 38.42 13.70
C SER A 213 -10.80 38.88 12.47
N TYR A 214 -10.30 38.57 11.26
CA TYR A 214 -11.00 38.86 9.99
C TYR A 214 -12.15 37.89 9.65
N PHE A 215 -12.27 36.76 10.36
CA PHE A 215 -13.32 35.76 10.09
C PHE A 215 -14.50 35.79 11.05
N LEU A 216 -14.56 36.73 12.00
CA LEU A 216 -15.68 36.90 12.90
C LEU A 216 -16.39 38.25 12.70
N PRO A 217 -17.29 38.35 11.72
CA PRO A 217 -18.30 39.40 11.79
C PRO A 217 -19.54 38.83 12.46
N VAL A 218 -19.60 38.79 13.78
CA VAL A 218 -20.90 38.68 14.44
C VAL A 218 -20.91 39.44 15.73
N ASN A 219 -21.36 40.68 15.66
CA ASN A 219 -22.07 41.31 16.72
C ASN A 219 -23.33 40.52 17.05
N ILE A 220 -23.25 39.59 17.97
CA ILE A 220 -24.44 39.11 18.68
C ILE A 220 -24.55 40.02 19.92
N VAL A 221 -25.32 41.08 19.73
CA VAL A 221 -25.89 41.86 20.81
C VAL A 221 -26.87 40.98 21.55
N PHE A 222 -26.50 40.43 22.67
CA PHE A 222 -27.47 39.98 23.66
C PHE A 222 -27.95 41.22 24.41
N GLY A 223 -29.11 41.75 23.97
CA GLY A 223 -29.92 42.67 24.75
C GLY A 223 -30.52 41.95 25.94
N SER A 224 -30.41 42.61 27.04
CA SER A 224 -31.04 42.37 28.35
C SER A 224 -32.41 41.71 28.34
#